data_f27216d7706456792843595913fdd1c8
#
_entry.id   f27216d7706456792843595913fdd1c8
#
_cell.length_a   1.000
_cell.length_b   1.000
_cell.length_c   1.000
_cell.angle_alpha   90.00
_cell.angle_beta   90.00
_cell.angle_gamma   90.00
#
_symmetry.space_group_name_H-M   'P 1'
#
loop_
_entity.id
_entity.type
_entity.pdbx_description
1 polymer ?
#
loop_
_entity_poly.entity_id
_entity_poly.type
_entity_poly.pdbx_seq_one_letter_code
_entity_poly.pdbx_strand_id
1 'polypeptide(L)'
;MTRELLIKMARDVISHGKANTIAKADDFYKMPSSVYFDKQRNEDEKSLIFKRIPIVLGPSAEIPNIGDFKTMDIVNTPIIISRSKDGSVKGFMNTCMHRGSPITFEESGNTMRFTCPYHGWTYNNDGKLMGIASENDFGDVDKECFNLISFPVYERAGIIWGILNPSSEVDFDSFIQDYDNMISHFGFENWSLFAKRTISGPNWKAGYDGYLDIYHVPVLHKNTFGPNTSNRPLYYSWGPHQRVCTVSLSKDKDRATLGYMSDLVDLEEKDWDIDTLLYGVWTVFPHASIASFLGGGKDLEAKDEGNKGNRGVMLSVLYPGDDVNEHFTTQYYLMENPPTDEEGIANSRQQFDLLEEIVGKEDYNMGKNQVKSLMGGGLDELTFGLNEKGNQNFYKWVDEVLNAKNDKELNKFFKSLGKEKGIPLDNNT
;
A
#
# COMPACT_ATOMS: atom_id res chain seq x y z
N MET A 1 -19.32 14.98 -1.51
CA MET A 1 -18.69 14.81 -0.17
C MET A 1 -17.18 14.58 -0.27
N THR A 2 -16.68 13.53 -0.90
CA THR A 2 -15.23 13.24 -0.96
C THR A 2 -14.42 14.27 -1.76
N ARG A 3 -14.91 14.77 -2.91
CA ARG A 3 -14.24 15.86 -3.66
C ARG A 3 -14.18 17.17 -2.84
N GLU A 4 -15.21 17.48 -2.09
CA GLU A 4 -15.22 18.66 -1.20
C GLU A 4 -14.16 18.54 -0.09
N LEU A 5 -13.91 17.31 0.41
CA LEU A 5 -12.84 17.06 1.37
C LEU A 5 -11.46 17.27 0.74
N LEU A 6 -11.24 16.80 -0.51
CA LEU A 6 -10.00 17.07 -1.24
C LEU A 6 -9.78 18.58 -1.45
N ILE A 7 -10.83 19.33 -1.79
CA ILE A 7 -10.78 20.79 -1.90
C ILE A 7 -10.43 21.44 -0.55
N LYS A 8 -11.05 20.98 0.53
CA LYS A 8 -10.70 21.45 1.90
C LYS A 8 -9.22 21.21 2.20
N MET A 9 -8.71 20.02 1.92
CA MET A 9 -7.29 19.69 2.12
C MET A 9 -6.37 20.61 1.30
N ALA A 10 -6.71 20.87 0.05
CA ALA A 10 -5.94 21.78 -0.80
C ALA A 10 -5.94 23.22 -0.24
N ARG A 11 -7.08 23.72 0.26
CA ARG A 11 -7.14 25.01 0.97
C ARG A 11 -6.22 25.04 2.18
N ASP A 12 -6.22 23.97 2.99
CA ASP A 12 -5.36 23.85 4.16
C ASP A 12 -3.89 23.90 3.76
N VAL A 13 -3.49 23.14 2.72
CA VAL A 13 -2.12 23.15 2.17
C VAL A 13 -1.73 24.55 1.71
N ILE A 14 -2.57 25.23 0.96
CA ILE A 14 -2.35 26.61 0.49
C ILE A 14 -2.24 27.59 1.67
N SER A 15 -3.12 27.47 2.67
CA SER A 15 -3.11 28.32 3.87
C SER A 15 -1.82 28.15 4.67
N HIS A 16 -1.43 26.92 4.94
CA HIS A 16 -0.18 26.61 5.64
C HIS A 16 1.05 27.06 4.86
N GLY A 17 1.03 26.92 3.54
CA GLY A 17 2.10 27.43 2.67
C GLY A 17 2.26 28.94 2.77
N LYS A 18 1.15 29.69 2.69
CA LYS A 18 1.14 31.15 2.82
C LYS A 18 1.60 31.61 4.21
N ALA A 19 1.18 30.91 5.26
CA ALA A 19 1.55 31.20 6.64
C ALA A 19 2.95 30.69 7.02
N ASN A 20 3.59 29.92 6.17
CA ASN A 20 4.87 29.25 6.44
C ASN A 20 4.81 28.34 7.69
N THR A 21 3.71 27.61 7.87
CA THR A 21 3.44 26.70 9.00
C THR A 21 3.31 25.25 8.52
N ILE A 22 3.30 24.31 9.47
CA ILE A 22 3.09 22.87 9.22
C ILE A 22 2.13 22.30 10.26
N ALA A 23 1.54 21.15 9.99
CA ALA A 23 0.87 20.36 11.01
C ALA A 23 1.91 19.77 11.97
N LYS A 24 1.64 19.86 13.27
CA LYS A 24 2.52 19.35 14.32
C LYS A 24 1.75 18.40 15.22
N ALA A 25 2.42 17.37 15.71
CA ALA A 25 1.94 16.61 16.86
C ALA A 25 2.02 17.46 18.13
N ASP A 26 1.31 17.05 19.15
CA ASP A 26 1.26 17.80 20.43
C ASP A 26 2.56 17.64 21.22
N ASP A 27 3.23 16.47 21.13
CA ASP A 27 4.44 16.15 21.87
C ASP A 27 5.35 15.20 21.05
N PHE A 28 6.60 15.03 21.50
CA PHE A 28 7.50 14.00 21.01
C PHE A 28 6.93 12.62 21.32
N TYR A 29 7.14 11.71 20.38
CA TYR A 29 6.84 10.30 20.60
C TYR A 29 8.13 9.51 20.70
N LYS A 30 8.27 8.73 21.74
CA LYS A 30 9.42 7.87 21.98
C LYS A 30 9.00 6.42 22.04
N MET A 31 9.82 5.55 21.48
CA MET A 31 9.62 4.11 21.55
C MET A 31 10.97 3.39 21.62
N PRO A 32 11.00 2.16 22.16
CA PRO A 32 12.24 1.37 22.18
C PRO A 32 12.77 1.13 20.78
N SER A 33 14.09 1.28 20.57
CA SER A 33 14.72 1.01 19.28
C SER A 33 14.59 -0.45 18.84
N SER A 34 14.40 -1.35 19.80
CA SER A 34 14.20 -2.79 19.57
C SER A 34 12.98 -3.11 18.70
N VAL A 35 12.03 -2.18 18.51
CA VAL A 35 10.88 -2.41 17.62
C VAL A 35 11.27 -2.82 16.19
N TYR A 36 12.49 -2.48 15.75
CA TYR A 36 12.97 -2.84 14.42
C TYR A 36 13.71 -4.18 14.35
N PHE A 37 14.15 -4.73 15.49
CA PHE A 37 14.98 -5.94 15.49
C PHE A 37 14.60 -6.98 16.55
N ASP A 38 13.56 -6.74 17.32
CA ASP A 38 13.01 -7.74 18.23
C ASP A 38 12.31 -8.85 17.44
N LYS A 39 12.82 -10.08 17.55
CA LYS A 39 12.33 -11.23 16.80
C LYS A 39 10.93 -11.65 17.24
N GLN A 40 10.65 -11.59 18.56
CA GLN A 40 9.33 -12.00 19.07
C GLN A 40 8.26 -11.02 18.61
N ARG A 41 8.55 -9.71 18.72
CA ARG A 41 7.66 -8.67 18.19
C ARG A 41 7.41 -8.85 16.69
N ASN A 42 8.42 -9.18 15.92
CA ASN A 42 8.27 -9.41 14.47
C ASN A 42 7.34 -10.59 14.18
N GLU A 43 7.44 -11.70 14.94
CA GLU A 43 6.52 -12.84 14.79
C GLU A 43 5.10 -12.49 15.25
N ASP A 44 4.95 -11.69 16.29
CA ASP A 44 3.65 -11.17 16.73
C ASP A 44 3.04 -10.25 15.64
N GLU A 45 3.82 -9.38 15.01
CA GLU A 45 3.39 -8.55 13.90
C GLU A 45 2.96 -9.37 12.69
N LYS A 46 3.72 -10.39 12.29
CA LYS A 46 3.33 -11.32 11.23
C LYS A 46 1.99 -11.99 11.52
N SER A 47 1.79 -12.42 12.76
CA SER A 47 0.58 -13.13 13.18
C SER A 47 -0.62 -12.22 13.40
N LEU A 48 -0.44 -11.13 14.17
CA LEU A 48 -1.52 -10.27 14.66
C LEU A 48 -1.83 -9.08 13.74
N ILE A 49 -0.94 -8.77 12.80
CA ILE A 49 -1.17 -7.75 11.78
C ILE A 49 -1.37 -8.44 10.43
N PHE A 50 -0.31 -8.98 9.81
CA PHE A 50 -0.34 -9.45 8.42
C PHE A 50 -1.29 -10.61 8.16
N LYS A 51 -1.55 -11.49 9.13
CA LYS A 51 -2.52 -12.58 8.98
C LYS A 51 -3.92 -12.25 9.49
N ARG A 52 -4.07 -11.21 10.34
CA ARG A 52 -5.30 -10.96 11.07
C ARG A 52 -6.16 -9.83 10.54
N ILE A 53 -5.54 -8.74 10.07
CA ILE A 53 -6.26 -7.57 9.55
C ILE A 53 -6.20 -7.53 8.02
N PRO A 54 -7.05 -6.71 7.37
CA PRO A 54 -6.97 -6.53 5.92
C PRO A 54 -5.60 -5.99 5.49
N ILE A 55 -5.01 -6.65 4.49
CA ILE A 55 -3.76 -6.24 3.85
C ILE A 55 -3.97 -6.06 2.36
N VAL A 56 -3.19 -5.19 1.73
CA VAL A 56 -3.19 -5.01 0.28
C VAL A 56 -2.50 -6.20 -0.38
N LEU A 57 -3.17 -6.86 -1.32
CA LEU A 57 -2.63 -7.97 -2.10
C LEU A 57 -2.14 -7.54 -3.48
N GLY A 58 -2.48 -6.33 -3.92
CA GLY A 58 -2.04 -5.74 -5.18
C GLY A 58 -3.16 -5.01 -5.90
N PRO A 59 -2.89 -4.44 -7.09
CA PRO A 59 -3.91 -3.77 -7.89
C PRO A 59 -4.78 -4.75 -8.65
N SER A 60 -6.04 -4.38 -8.90
CA SER A 60 -6.97 -5.15 -9.76
C SER A 60 -6.42 -5.34 -11.17
N ALA A 61 -5.62 -4.40 -11.65
CA ALA A 61 -4.96 -4.42 -12.96
C ALA A 61 -3.96 -5.59 -13.14
N GLU A 62 -3.59 -6.29 -12.06
CA GLU A 62 -2.70 -7.46 -12.13
C GLU A 62 -3.44 -8.72 -12.59
N ILE A 63 -4.76 -8.81 -12.34
CA ILE A 63 -5.63 -9.92 -12.76
C ILE A 63 -6.93 -9.37 -13.38
N PRO A 64 -6.87 -8.66 -14.52
CA PRO A 64 -8.01 -7.93 -15.06
C PRO A 64 -9.09 -8.81 -15.70
N ASN A 65 -8.74 -10.02 -16.20
CA ASN A 65 -9.63 -10.85 -17.00
C ASN A 65 -10.15 -12.06 -16.21
N ILE A 66 -11.34 -12.53 -16.57
CA ILE A 66 -11.91 -13.78 -16.05
C ILE A 66 -10.91 -14.92 -16.24
N GLY A 67 -10.65 -15.68 -15.18
CA GLY A 67 -9.67 -16.77 -15.17
C GLY A 67 -8.23 -16.33 -14.83
N ASP A 68 -7.92 -15.04 -14.84
CA ASP A 68 -6.62 -14.57 -14.38
C ASP A 68 -6.41 -14.95 -12.91
N PHE A 69 -5.19 -15.37 -12.60
CA PHE A 69 -4.78 -15.67 -11.24
C PHE A 69 -3.34 -15.24 -10.99
N LYS A 70 -3.03 -15.10 -9.74
CA LYS A 70 -1.66 -14.95 -9.22
C LYS A 70 -1.49 -15.74 -7.93
N THR A 71 -0.26 -16.16 -7.67
CA THR A 71 0.15 -16.74 -6.40
C THR A 71 1.02 -15.77 -5.62
N MET A 72 0.97 -15.86 -4.32
CA MET A 72 1.83 -15.10 -3.41
C MET A 72 2.18 -15.99 -2.22
N ASP A 73 3.33 -15.75 -1.62
CA ASP A 73 3.66 -16.24 -0.29
C ASP A 73 3.83 -15.05 0.64
N ILE A 74 2.92 -14.91 1.59
CA ILE A 74 2.89 -13.78 2.52
C ILE A 74 3.06 -14.33 3.93
N VAL A 75 4.19 -13.98 4.57
CA VAL A 75 4.56 -14.43 5.91
C VAL A 75 4.36 -15.94 6.10
N ASN A 76 4.95 -16.72 5.20
CA ASN A 76 4.85 -18.18 5.13
C ASN A 76 3.40 -18.68 4.97
N THR A 77 2.61 -17.97 4.19
CA THR A 77 1.23 -18.35 3.86
C THR A 77 1.07 -18.31 2.34
N PRO A 78 1.22 -19.46 1.66
CA PRO A 78 1.03 -19.54 0.22
C PRO A 78 -0.45 -19.41 -0.14
N ILE A 79 -0.77 -18.46 -1.03
CA ILE A 79 -2.13 -18.13 -1.45
C ILE A 79 -2.27 -18.09 -2.97
N ILE A 80 -3.51 -18.26 -3.43
CA ILE A 80 -3.94 -18.01 -4.81
C ILE A 80 -5.01 -16.92 -4.77
N ILE A 81 -4.85 -15.90 -5.60
CA ILE A 81 -5.88 -14.90 -5.91
C ILE A 81 -6.34 -15.15 -7.34
N SER A 82 -7.64 -15.29 -7.56
CA SER A 82 -8.20 -15.60 -8.87
C SER A 82 -9.41 -14.73 -9.18
N ARG A 83 -9.54 -14.31 -10.44
CA ARG A 83 -10.76 -13.66 -10.92
C ARG A 83 -11.74 -14.73 -11.42
N SER A 84 -12.80 -14.88 -10.68
CA SER A 84 -13.85 -15.87 -10.92
C SER A 84 -14.69 -15.57 -12.18
N LYS A 85 -15.50 -16.54 -12.59
CA LYS A 85 -16.37 -16.44 -13.77
C LYS A 85 -17.39 -15.28 -13.68
N ASP A 86 -17.82 -14.93 -12.48
CA ASP A 86 -18.73 -13.80 -12.23
C ASP A 86 -18.04 -12.43 -12.19
N GLY A 87 -16.72 -12.41 -12.42
CA GLY A 87 -15.90 -11.20 -12.37
C GLY A 87 -15.40 -10.86 -10.97
N SER A 88 -15.88 -11.53 -9.92
CA SER A 88 -15.40 -11.28 -8.55
C SER A 88 -14.02 -11.88 -8.30
N VAL A 89 -13.26 -11.26 -7.39
CA VAL A 89 -11.96 -11.80 -6.95
C VAL A 89 -12.17 -12.76 -5.79
N LYS A 90 -11.50 -13.91 -5.84
CA LYS A 90 -11.51 -14.96 -4.80
C LYS A 90 -10.09 -15.20 -4.30
N GLY A 91 -9.96 -15.54 -3.03
CA GLY A 91 -8.69 -15.90 -2.40
C GLY A 91 -8.76 -17.27 -1.75
N PHE A 92 -7.73 -18.07 -1.97
CA PHE A 92 -7.61 -19.43 -1.43
C PHE A 92 -6.21 -19.67 -0.89
N MET A 93 -6.09 -20.53 0.11
CA MET A 93 -4.81 -21.14 0.44
C MET A 93 -4.31 -21.96 -0.75
N ASN A 94 -3.07 -21.79 -1.17
CA ASN A 94 -2.46 -22.59 -2.25
C ASN A 94 -2.09 -23.98 -1.72
N THR A 95 -3.12 -24.72 -1.29
CA THR A 95 -2.96 -25.98 -0.56
C THR A 95 -4.04 -26.98 -1.00
N CYS A 96 -3.63 -28.09 -1.60
CA CYS A 96 -4.51 -29.18 -1.99
C CYS A 96 -5.12 -29.89 -0.78
N MET A 97 -6.43 -30.02 -0.75
CA MET A 97 -7.18 -30.64 0.35
C MET A 97 -6.95 -32.15 0.49
N HIS A 98 -6.22 -32.78 -0.45
CA HIS A 98 -5.83 -34.18 -0.33
C HIS A 98 -4.70 -34.35 0.70
N ARG A 99 -3.51 -33.80 0.43
CA ARG A 99 -2.29 -34.01 1.24
C ARG A 99 -1.39 -32.77 1.30
N GLY A 100 -1.96 -31.57 1.12
CA GLY A 100 -1.27 -30.32 1.38
C GLY A 100 -0.27 -29.83 0.32
N SER A 101 -0.18 -30.51 -0.83
CA SER A 101 0.68 -30.02 -1.93
C SER A 101 0.15 -28.66 -2.45
N PRO A 102 1.03 -27.74 -2.89
CA PRO A 102 0.58 -26.59 -3.65
C PRO A 102 -0.28 -27.00 -4.85
N ILE A 103 -1.33 -26.22 -5.12
CA ILE A 103 -2.22 -26.45 -6.26
C ILE A 103 -1.53 -26.06 -7.57
N THR A 104 -0.74 -24.98 -7.52
CA THR A 104 0.05 -24.50 -8.64
C THR A 104 1.36 -23.89 -8.13
N PHE A 105 2.39 -23.98 -8.97
CA PHE A 105 3.71 -23.35 -8.77
C PHE A 105 3.88 -22.12 -9.69
N GLU A 106 2.90 -21.86 -10.56
CA GLU A 106 2.94 -20.72 -11.47
C GLU A 106 2.69 -19.42 -10.68
N GLU A 107 3.50 -18.39 -10.93
CA GLU A 107 3.34 -17.09 -10.27
C GLU A 107 2.07 -16.38 -10.73
N SER A 108 1.66 -16.57 -11.99
CA SER A 108 0.43 -16.01 -12.55
C SER A 108 0.04 -16.75 -13.83
N GLY A 109 -1.19 -16.55 -14.27
CA GLY A 109 -1.69 -17.12 -15.51
C GLY A 109 -3.18 -16.89 -15.69
N ASN A 110 -3.76 -17.57 -16.70
CA ASN A 110 -5.19 -17.56 -16.93
C ASN A 110 -5.70 -19.01 -17.02
N THR A 111 -6.57 -19.40 -16.08
CA THR A 111 -7.20 -20.71 -16.06
C THR A 111 -8.53 -20.69 -15.33
N MET A 112 -9.44 -21.54 -15.78
CA MET A 112 -10.72 -21.79 -15.08
C MET A 112 -10.65 -23.02 -14.15
N ARG A 113 -9.51 -23.72 -14.13
CA ARG A 113 -9.31 -24.94 -13.33
C ARG A 113 -7.89 -25.08 -12.88
N PHE A 114 -7.70 -25.39 -11.61
CA PHE A 114 -6.42 -25.71 -11.00
C PHE A 114 -6.35 -27.24 -10.77
N THR A 115 -5.39 -27.90 -11.38
CA THR A 115 -5.16 -29.33 -11.19
C THR A 115 -3.90 -29.54 -10.37
N CYS A 116 -4.05 -30.10 -9.17
CA CYS A 116 -2.93 -30.38 -8.29
C CYS A 116 -1.91 -31.30 -9.01
N PRO A 117 -0.65 -30.90 -9.14
CA PRO A 117 0.36 -31.64 -9.89
C PRO A 117 0.78 -32.95 -9.22
N TYR A 118 0.36 -33.17 -7.97
CA TYR A 118 0.76 -34.36 -7.24
C TYR A 118 -0.16 -35.57 -7.54
N HIS A 119 -1.50 -35.41 -7.40
CA HIS A 119 -2.44 -36.52 -7.57
C HIS A 119 -3.66 -36.16 -8.43
N GLY A 120 -3.61 -35.09 -9.23
CA GLY A 120 -4.64 -34.73 -10.17
C GLY A 120 -5.99 -34.30 -9.60
N TRP A 121 -6.06 -33.94 -8.30
CA TRP A 121 -7.26 -33.31 -7.77
C TRP A 121 -7.47 -31.96 -8.44
N THR A 122 -8.65 -31.76 -9.00
CA THR A 122 -8.94 -30.59 -9.83
C THR A 122 -10.01 -29.71 -9.21
N TYR A 123 -9.71 -28.44 -9.05
CA TYR A 123 -10.59 -27.41 -8.52
C TYR A 123 -10.95 -26.41 -9.62
N ASN A 124 -12.16 -25.84 -9.57
CA ASN A 124 -12.46 -24.69 -10.39
C ASN A 124 -11.86 -23.39 -9.78
N ASN A 125 -11.97 -22.29 -10.50
CA ASN A 125 -11.47 -20.99 -10.02
C ASN A 125 -12.34 -20.32 -8.93
N ASP A 126 -13.40 -20.99 -8.49
CA ASP A 126 -14.16 -20.66 -7.26
C ASP A 126 -13.70 -21.53 -6.06
N GLY A 127 -12.68 -22.38 -6.24
CA GLY A 127 -12.12 -23.24 -5.21
C GLY A 127 -12.89 -24.55 -4.99
N LYS A 128 -13.92 -24.87 -5.78
CA LYS A 128 -14.70 -26.10 -5.63
C LYS A 128 -13.99 -27.29 -6.21
N LEU A 129 -13.96 -28.43 -5.49
CA LEU A 129 -13.42 -29.68 -5.98
C LEU A 129 -14.33 -30.24 -7.09
N MET A 130 -13.79 -30.33 -8.30
CA MET A 130 -14.49 -30.79 -9.51
C MET A 130 -14.25 -32.27 -9.80
N GLY A 131 -13.06 -32.78 -9.53
CA GLY A 131 -12.69 -34.14 -9.86
C GLY A 131 -11.49 -34.65 -9.09
N ILE A 132 -11.45 -35.95 -8.92
CA ILE A 132 -10.39 -36.72 -8.27
C ILE A 132 -9.86 -37.71 -9.31
N ALA A 133 -8.54 -37.80 -9.53
CA ALA A 133 -7.98 -38.81 -10.42
C ALA A 133 -8.24 -40.20 -9.84
N SER A 134 -8.67 -41.15 -10.71
CA SER A 134 -9.04 -42.50 -10.30
C SER A 134 -10.09 -42.55 -9.18
N GLU A 135 -11.09 -41.69 -9.28
CA GLU A 135 -12.11 -41.49 -8.23
C GLU A 135 -12.76 -42.80 -7.78
N ASN A 136 -13.03 -43.72 -8.74
CA ASN A 136 -13.61 -45.04 -8.45
C ASN A 136 -12.74 -45.91 -7.51
N ASP A 137 -11.43 -45.71 -7.58
CA ASP A 137 -10.48 -46.46 -6.73
C ASP A 137 -10.16 -45.76 -5.44
N PHE A 138 -10.46 -44.43 -5.37
CA PHE A 138 -10.20 -43.62 -4.21
C PHE A 138 -11.20 -43.84 -3.06
N GLY A 139 -12.44 -44.21 -3.41
CA GLY A 139 -13.53 -44.39 -2.47
C GLY A 139 -14.61 -43.34 -2.59
N ASP A 140 -15.66 -43.47 -1.79
CA ASP A 140 -16.77 -42.52 -1.77
C ASP A 140 -16.37 -41.24 -1.03
N VAL A 141 -16.34 -40.14 -1.76
CA VAL A 141 -15.88 -38.83 -1.25
C VAL A 141 -16.96 -37.79 -1.49
N ASP A 142 -17.41 -37.17 -0.42
CA ASP A 142 -18.21 -35.95 -0.51
C ASP A 142 -17.31 -34.76 -0.91
N LYS A 143 -17.31 -34.40 -2.19
CA LYS A 143 -16.47 -33.34 -2.77
C LYS A 143 -16.68 -31.98 -2.13
N GLU A 144 -17.88 -31.69 -1.59
CA GLU A 144 -18.16 -30.41 -0.95
C GLU A 144 -17.32 -30.22 0.35
N CYS A 145 -16.89 -31.30 0.98
CA CYS A 145 -16.02 -31.26 2.16
C CYS A 145 -14.56 -30.97 1.83
N PHE A 146 -14.17 -30.99 0.54
CA PHE A 146 -12.79 -30.86 0.09
C PHE A 146 -12.56 -29.66 -0.83
N ASN A 147 -13.42 -28.65 -0.75
CA ASN A 147 -13.19 -27.37 -1.42
C ASN A 147 -11.97 -26.66 -0.83
N LEU A 148 -11.25 -25.86 -1.64
CA LEU A 148 -10.11 -25.09 -1.16
C LEU A 148 -10.51 -24.20 0.02
N ILE A 149 -9.61 -24.04 0.98
CA ILE A 149 -9.80 -23.14 2.10
C ILE A 149 -9.74 -21.70 1.56
N SER A 150 -10.88 -21.01 1.55
CA SER A 150 -11.00 -19.61 1.16
C SER A 150 -10.72 -18.69 2.35
N PHE A 151 -10.27 -17.48 2.07
CA PHE A 151 -10.16 -16.38 3.04
C PHE A 151 -10.88 -15.14 2.51
N PRO A 152 -11.27 -14.19 3.39
CA PRO A 152 -11.96 -12.97 2.98
C PRO A 152 -11.12 -12.13 2.01
N VAL A 153 -11.69 -11.81 0.85
CA VAL A 153 -11.09 -10.94 -0.17
C VAL A 153 -12.09 -9.84 -0.53
N TYR A 154 -11.58 -8.64 -0.68
CA TYR A 154 -12.34 -7.47 -1.08
C TYR A 154 -11.65 -6.79 -2.24
N GLU A 155 -12.42 -6.31 -3.20
CA GLU A 155 -11.93 -5.46 -4.29
C GLU A 155 -12.58 -4.09 -4.14
N ARG A 156 -11.78 -3.07 -3.84
CA ARG A 156 -12.23 -1.70 -3.59
C ARG A 156 -11.25 -0.71 -4.22
N ALA A 157 -11.78 0.28 -4.94
CA ALA A 157 -11.00 1.36 -5.56
C ALA A 157 -9.83 0.85 -6.44
N GLY A 158 -10.04 -0.25 -7.18
CA GLY A 158 -9.03 -0.88 -8.03
C GLY A 158 -7.88 -1.56 -7.28
N ILE A 159 -8.05 -1.82 -5.99
CA ILE A 159 -7.09 -2.53 -5.12
C ILE A 159 -7.76 -3.80 -4.59
N ILE A 160 -6.98 -4.88 -4.52
CA ILE A 160 -7.37 -6.16 -3.95
C ILE A 160 -6.83 -6.24 -2.52
N TRP A 161 -7.72 -6.55 -1.59
CA TRP A 161 -7.44 -6.69 -0.16
C TRP A 161 -7.77 -8.10 0.29
N GLY A 162 -7.03 -8.61 1.28
CA GLY A 162 -7.33 -9.90 1.87
C GLY A 162 -7.04 -9.95 3.36
N ILE A 163 -7.74 -10.85 4.05
CA ILE A 163 -7.46 -11.20 5.44
C ILE A 163 -7.04 -12.66 5.45
N LEU A 164 -5.75 -12.95 5.70
CA LEU A 164 -5.19 -14.30 5.54
C LEU A 164 -5.70 -15.31 6.59
N ASN A 165 -6.50 -14.88 7.54
CA ASN A 165 -7.21 -15.76 8.46
C ASN A 165 -8.59 -16.12 7.91
N PRO A 166 -8.86 -17.38 7.50
CA PRO A 166 -10.17 -17.80 6.99
C PRO A 166 -11.33 -17.60 7.97
N SER A 167 -11.04 -17.56 9.27
CA SER A 167 -12.02 -17.41 10.36
C SER A 167 -12.10 -15.99 10.90
N SER A 168 -11.55 -15.00 10.20
CA SER A 168 -11.55 -13.61 10.65
C SER A 168 -12.98 -13.04 10.75
N GLU A 169 -13.25 -12.38 11.87
CA GLU A 169 -14.44 -11.56 12.10
C GLU A 169 -14.14 -10.05 11.98
N VAL A 170 -12.99 -9.68 11.44
CA VAL A 170 -12.64 -8.27 11.23
C VAL A 170 -13.57 -7.65 10.19
N ASP A 171 -14.21 -6.57 10.57
CA ASP A 171 -15.12 -5.80 9.72
C ASP A 171 -14.31 -4.88 8.79
N PHE A 172 -14.27 -5.23 7.50
CA PHE A 172 -13.53 -4.50 6.49
C PHE A 172 -13.96 -3.03 6.38
N ASP A 173 -15.26 -2.75 6.42
CA ASP A 173 -15.77 -1.38 6.30
C ASP A 173 -15.36 -0.52 7.50
N SER A 174 -15.29 -1.11 8.69
CA SER A 174 -14.75 -0.44 9.89
C SER A 174 -13.25 -0.20 9.82
N PHE A 175 -12.50 -1.09 9.16
CA PHE A 175 -11.07 -0.94 8.95
C PHE A 175 -10.77 0.13 7.91
N ILE A 176 -11.45 0.14 6.77
CA ILE A 176 -11.14 1.01 5.64
C ILE A 176 -11.61 2.46 5.85
N GLN A 177 -12.65 2.70 6.68
CA GLN A 177 -13.10 4.03 7.14
C GLN A 177 -13.39 5.04 6.02
N ASP A 178 -14.05 4.63 4.95
CA ASP A 178 -14.27 5.44 3.74
C ASP A 178 -13.00 5.89 3.00
N TYR A 179 -11.84 5.38 3.37
CA TYR A 179 -10.59 5.68 2.70
C TYR A 179 -10.57 5.19 1.26
N ASP A 180 -11.23 4.06 0.97
CA ASP A 180 -11.46 3.55 -0.37
C ASP A 180 -12.23 4.56 -1.25
N ASN A 181 -13.20 5.29 -0.70
CA ASN A 181 -13.90 6.37 -1.41
C ASN A 181 -12.97 7.55 -1.76
N MET A 182 -11.93 7.79 -0.96
CA MET A 182 -10.91 8.80 -1.30
C MET A 182 -9.99 8.29 -2.41
N ILE A 183 -9.52 7.04 -2.30
CA ILE A 183 -8.65 6.40 -3.29
C ILE A 183 -9.38 6.21 -4.63
N SER A 184 -10.70 5.98 -4.63
CA SER A 184 -11.49 5.79 -5.85
C SER A 184 -11.41 6.96 -6.84
N HIS A 185 -11.05 8.15 -6.36
CA HIS A 185 -10.82 9.31 -7.22
C HIS A 185 -9.60 9.16 -8.16
N PHE A 186 -8.69 8.23 -7.88
CA PHE A 186 -7.64 7.87 -8.84
C PHE A 186 -8.21 7.15 -10.07
N GLY A 187 -9.23 6.32 -9.89
CA GLY A 187 -9.87 5.54 -10.97
C GLY A 187 -9.10 4.29 -11.36
N PHE A 188 -8.36 3.66 -10.43
CA PHE A 188 -7.50 2.51 -10.68
C PHE A 188 -8.21 1.30 -11.31
N GLU A 189 -9.54 1.22 -11.20
CA GLU A 189 -10.36 0.20 -11.88
C GLU A 189 -10.19 0.20 -13.40
N ASN A 190 -9.79 1.37 -13.96
CA ASN A 190 -9.61 1.56 -15.40
C ASN A 190 -8.14 1.69 -15.81
N TRP A 191 -7.21 1.52 -14.86
CA TRP A 191 -5.79 1.67 -15.12
C TRP A 191 -5.14 0.35 -15.49
N SER A 192 -4.00 0.43 -16.14
CA SER A 192 -3.18 -0.71 -16.53
C SER A 192 -1.96 -0.84 -15.66
N LEU A 193 -1.53 -2.08 -15.43
CA LEU A 193 -0.23 -2.36 -14.84
C LEU A 193 0.84 -2.24 -15.93
N PHE A 194 1.63 -1.16 -15.89
CA PHE A 194 2.71 -0.93 -16.83
C PHE A 194 3.96 -1.74 -16.50
N ALA A 195 4.35 -1.79 -15.23
CA ALA A 195 5.52 -2.52 -14.76
C ALA A 195 5.37 -2.96 -13.30
N LYS A 196 6.08 -4.02 -12.94
CA LYS A 196 6.15 -4.58 -11.59
C LYS A 196 7.57 -5.03 -11.28
N ARG A 197 8.00 -4.85 -10.03
CA ARG A 197 9.25 -5.41 -9.51
C ARG A 197 9.15 -5.63 -8.01
N THR A 198 10.07 -6.44 -7.48
CA THR A 198 10.22 -6.63 -6.03
C THR A 198 11.64 -6.25 -5.63
N ILE A 199 11.77 -5.44 -4.59
CA ILE A 199 13.04 -4.99 -4.01
C ILE A 199 13.11 -5.38 -2.53
N SER A 200 14.29 -5.75 -2.04
CA SER A 200 14.51 -6.05 -0.62
C SER A 200 14.90 -4.80 0.17
N GLY A 201 14.36 -4.67 1.38
CA GLY A 201 14.62 -3.55 2.28
C GLY A 201 15.03 -4.00 3.69
N PRO A 202 15.12 -3.05 4.66
CA PRO A 202 15.40 -3.33 6.07
C PRO A 202 14.23 -4.03 6.77
N ASN A 203 14.15 -3.97 8.12
CA ASN A 203 12.90 -4.28 8.81
C ASN A 203 11.72 -3.55 8.17
N TRP A 204 10.56 -4.22 8.04
CA TRP A 204 9.43 -3.68 7.29
C TRP A 204 8.93 -2.30 7.79
N LYS A 205 8.99 -2.04 9.12
CA LYS A 205 8.62 -0.74 9.70
C LYS A 205 9.66 0.33 9.38
N ALA A 206 10.95 0.00 9.50
CA ALA A 206 12.02 0.92 9.13
C ALA A 206 12.00 1.27 7.63
N GLY A 207 11.57 0.33 6.78
CA GLY A 207 11.32 0.60 5.36
C GLY A 207 10.05 1.42 5.13
N TYR A 208 9.00 1.22 5.94
CA TYR A 208 7.74 1.93 5.79
C TYR A 208 7.77 3.36 6.33
N ASP A 209 8.63 3.64 7.31
CA ASP A 209 8.79 4.98 7.89
C ASP A 209 9.04 6.05 6.84
N GLY A 210 9.81 5.76 5.80
CA GLY A 210 10.09 6.69 4.71
C GLY A 210 8.86 7.13 3.91
N TYR A 211 7.78 6.37 3.92
CA TYR A 211 6.51 6.76 3.28
C TYR A 211 5.63 7.64 4.17
N LEU A 212 5.91 7.65 5.47
CA LEU A 212 5.16 8.43 6.47
C LEU A 212 5.83 9.76 6.80
N ASP A 213 7.10 9.88 6.49
CA ASP A 213 7.97 11.00 6.83
C ASP A 213 8.39 11.77 5.57
N ILE A 214 8.21 13.08 5.58
CA ILE A 214 8.73 13.98 4.53
C ILE A 214 9.96 14.77 5.05
N TYR A 215 10.27 14.64 6.33
CA TYR A 215 11.35 15.39 6.97
C TYR A 215 12.72 15.01 6.41
N HIS A 216 12.94 13.71 6.07
CA HIS A 216 14.20 13.21 5.50
C HIS A 216 14.44 13.68 4.05
N VAL A 217 13.38 13.96 3.31
CA VAL A 217 13.41 14.10 1.84
C VAL A 217 14.45 15.12 1.33
N PRO A 218 14.51 16.37 1.82
CA PRO A 218 15.49 17.34 1.30
C PRO A 218 16.94 17.00 1.63
N VAL A 219 17.17 16.13 2.60
CA VAL A 219 18.50 15.77 3.10
C VAL A 219 18.98 14.45 2.50
N LEU A 220 18.18 13.41 2.59
CA LEU A 220 18.53 12.09 2.07
C LEU A 220 18.56 12.10 0.54
N HIS A 221 17.56 12.67 -0.09
CA HIS A 221 17.41 12.74 -1.55
C HIS A 221 18.04 13.98 -2.18
N LYS A 222 19.07 14.54 -1.53
CA LYS A 222 19.72 15.78 -1.98
C LYS A 222 20.31 15.74 -3.40
N ASN A 223 20.62 14.54 -3.90
CA ASN A 223 21.18 14.34 -5.24
C ASN A 223 20.12 13.95 -6.29
N THR A 224 18.86 13.79 -5.87
CA THR A 224 17.74 13.43 -6.73
C THR A 224 16.67 14.51 -6.67
N PHE A 225 15.50 14.25 -6.15
CA PHE A 225 14.40 15.20 -6.12
C PHE A 225 14.31 16.06 -4.84
N GLY A 226 15.10 15.72 -3.82
CA GLY A 226 15.08 16.38 -2.52
C GLY A 226 15.25 17.90 -2.52
N PRO A 227 16.22 18.48 -3.31
CA PRO A 227 16.39 19.93 -3.35
C PRO A 227 15.16 20.72 -3.75
N ASN A 228 14.27 20.04 -4.44
CA ASN A 228 13.01 20.60 -4.91
C ASN A 228 11.83 20.21 -4.04
N THR A 229 12.00 19.46 -2.95
CA THR A 229 10.90 19.01 -2.08
C THR A 229 10.90 19.74 -0.76
N SER A 230 9.71 20.16 -0.33
CA SER A 230 9.50 20.75 0.98
C SER A 230 9.49 19.66 2.06
N ASN A 231 10.14 19.94 3.20
CA ASN A 231 10.04 19.12 4.42
C ASN A 231 8.91 19.58 5.35
N ARG A 232 7.87 20.16 4.79
CA ARG A 232 6.76 20.78 5.53
C ARG A 232 5.48 19.98 5.28
N PRO A 233 5.25 18.90 6.06
CA PRO A 233 4.11 18.02 5.84
C PRO A 233 2.82 18.57 6.45
N LEU A 234 1.72 18.19 5.81
CA LEU A 234 0.39 18.13 6.38
C LEU A 234 -0.10 16.70 6.32
N TYR A 235 -0.73 16.24 7.38
CA TYR A 235 -1.25 14.89 7.52
C TYR A 235 -2.76 14.90 7.60
N TYR A 236 -3.38 13.92 6.97
CA TYR A 236 -4.81 13.63 7.07
C TYR A 236 -4.97 12.13 7.33
N SER A 237 -5.94 11.73 8.14
CA SER A 237 -6.13 10.33 8.50
C SER A 237 -7.58 9.87 8.43
N TRP A 238 -7.74 8.59 8.13
CA TRP A 238 -8.98 7.81 8.14
C TRP A 238 -8.73 6.59 9.01
N GLY A 239 -8.84 6.76 10.32
CA GLY A 239 -8.35 5.76 11.26
C GLY A 239 -6.85 5.50 11.05
N PRO A 240 -6.46 4.26 10.71
CA PRO A 240 -5.04 3.92 10.54
C PRO A 240 -4.43 4.37 9.20
N HIS A 241 -5.26 4.71 8.21
CA HIS A 241 -4.80 5.15 6.89
C HIS A 241 -4.50 6.64 6.90
N GLN A 242 -3.52 7.06 6.13
CA GLN A 242 -3.08 8.46 6.13
C GLN A 242 -2.79 8.97 4.72
N ARG A 243 -2.88 10.26 4.57
CA ARG A 243 -2.33 11.01 3.43
C ARG A 243 -1.34 12.04 3.96
N VAL A 244 -0.17 12.10 3.39
CA VAL A 244 0.79 13.18 3.63
C VAL A 244 0.93 14.02 2.36
N CYS A 245 0.79 15.35 2.55
CA CYS A 245 0.99 16.34 1.50
C CYS A 245 2.11 17.27 1.92
N THR A 246 2.90 17.72 0.96
CA THR A 246 3.90 18.77 1.22
C THR A 246 3.30 20.15 1.04
N VAL A 247 3.78 21.06 1.84
CA VAL A 247 3.39 22.48 1.78
C VAL A 247 4.52 23.25 1.13
N SER A 248 4.43 23.49 -0.16
CA SER A 248 5.33 24.38 -0.89
C SER A 248 4.56 25.25 -1.87
N LEU A 249 4.69 26.55 -1.77
CA LEU A 249 4.17 27.54 -2.68
C LEU A 249 5.32 28.27 -3.36
N SER A 250 6.24 27.54 -4.00
CA SER A 250 7.30 28.19 -4.79
C SER A 250 6.68 28.85 -6.02
N LYS A 251 6.85 30.14 -6.15
CA LYS A 251 6.52 30.89 -7.40
C LYS A 251 7.61 30.73 -8.46
N ASP A 252 8.67 30.01 -8.19
CA ASP A 252 9.77 29.79 -9.11
C ASP A 252 9.36 28.69 -10.09
N LYS A 253 8.89 29.11 -11.27
CA LYS A 253 8.44 28.22 -12.35
C LYS A 253 9.55 27.30 -12.87
N ASP A 254 10.82 27.63 -12.62
CA ASP A 254 11.96 26.81 -12.98
C ASP A 254 12.23 25.67 -11.97
N ARG A 255 11.55 25.68 -10.83
CA ARG A 255 11.54 24.60 -9.83
C ARG A 255 10.26 23.77 -9.95
N ALA A 256 10.10 23.14 -11.10
CA ALA A 256 8.86 22.55 -11.60
C ALA A 256 8.29 21.37 -10.78
N THR A 257 8.93 20.93 -9.69
CA THR A 257 8.56 19.63 -9.09
C THR A 257 7.67 19.70 -7.85
N LEU A 258 7.31 20.90 -7.35
CA LEU A 258 6.78 20.95 -5.99
C LEU A 258 5.63 21.90 -5.74
N GLY A 259 5.25 22.55 -6.76
CA GLY A 259 4.19 23.52 -6.67
C GLY A 259 2.83 23.04 -7.16
N TYR A 260 2.52 21.72 -7.17
CA TYR A 260 1.23 21.27 -7.67
C TYR A 260 0.05 22.03 -7.05
N MET A 261 0.13 22.30 -5.75
CA MET A 261 -0.87 23.15 -5.09
C MET A 261 -0.68 24.64 -5.36
N SER A 262 0.48 25.09 -5.85
CA SER A 262 0.69 26.50 -6.22
C SER A 262 -0.09 26.89 -7.47
N ASP A 263 -0.28 25.96 -8.38
CA ASP A 263 -1.08 26.19 -9.59
C ASP A 263 -2.56 26.44 -9.25
N LEU A 264 -3.04 25.87 -8.14
CA LEU A 264 -4.42 26.08 -7.66
C LEU A 264 -4.65 27.49 -7.10
N VAL A 265 -3.61 28.20 -6.65
CA VAL A 265 -3.74 29.48 -5.94
C VAL A 265 -4.38 30.57 -6.83
N ASP A 266 -4.13 30.52 -8.13
CA ASP A 266 -4.59 31.50 -9.11
C ASP A 266 -5.88 31.07 -9.82
N LEU A 267 -6.43 29.87 -9.49
CA LEU A 267 -7.65 29.32 -10.06
C LEU A 267 -8.82 29.41 -9.09
N GLU A 268 -10.04 29.49 -9.64
CA GLU A 268 -11.25 29.29 -8.84
C GLU A 268 -11.39 27.80 -8.47
N GLU A 269 -11.88 27.48 -7.27
CA GLU A 269 -11.98 26.10 -6.78
C GLU A 269 -12.79 25.14 -7.66
N LYS A 270 -13.75 25.66 -8.43
CA LYS A 270 -14.51 24.87 -9.41
C LYS A 270 -13.63 24.34 -10.53
N ASP A 271 -12.52 25.04 -10.83
CA ASP A 271 -11.58 24.75 -11.91
C ASP A 271 -10.37 23.93 -11.43
N TRP A 272 -10.30 23.61 -10.12
CA TRP A 272 -9.27 22.74 -9.56
C TRP A 272 -9.42 21.32 -10.10
N ASP A 273 -8.39 20.83 -10.77
CA ASP A 273 -8.40 19.49 -11.32
C ASP A 273 -8.21 18.42 -10.23
N ILE A 274 -8.75 17.22 -10.49
CA ILE A 274 -8.73 16.13 -9.51
C ILE A 274 -7.31 15.59 -9.30
N ASP A 275 -6.45 15.63 -10.28
CA ASP A 275 -5.12 15.05 -10.25
C ASP A 275 -4.24 15.86 -9.30
N THR A 276 -4.31 17.18 -9.41
CA THR A 276 -3.65 18.09 -8.46
C THR A 276 -4.20 17.92 -7.04
N LEU A 277 -5.52 17.73 -6.90
CA LEU A 277 -6.14 17.50 -5.59
C LEU A 277 -5.69 16.17 -4.94
N LEU A 278 -5.32 15.16 -5.73
CA LEU A 278 -4.86 13.86 -5.25
C LEU A 278 -3.36 13.79 -4.96
N TYR A 279 -2.62 14.82 -5.31
CA TYR A 279 -1.16 14.85 -5.11
C TYR A 279 -0.76 14.56 -3.67
N GLY A 280 0.32 13.80 -3.47
CA GLY A 280 0.89 13.42 -2.19
C GLY A 280 1.11 11.91 -2.07
N VAL A 281 1.45 11.49 -0.86
CA VAL A 281 1.62 10.08 -0.54
C VAL A 281 0.42 9.62 0.29
N TRP A 282 -0.26 8.60 -0.21
CA TRP A 282 -1.41 7.97 0.45
C TRP A 282 -0.95 6.65 1.04
N THR A 283 -0.86 6.59 2.36
CA THR A 283 -0.40 5.40 3.06
C THR A 283 -1.57 4.54 3.49
N VAL A 284 -1.51 3.27 3.13
CA VAL A 284 -2.51 2.25 3.39
C VAL A 284 -1.99 1.34 4.50
N PHE A 285 -2.51 1.52 5.71
CA PHE A 285 -2.10 0.70 6.85
C PHE A 285 -2.37 -0.80 6.58
N PRO A 286 -1.48 -1.71 6.98
CA PRO A 286 -0.24 -1.42 7.70
C PRO A 286 1.00 -1.19 6.80
N HIS A 287 0.92 -1.44 5.48
CA HIS A 287 2.13 -1.76 4.74
C HIS A 287 2.14 -1.31 3.27
N ALA A 288 1.20 -0.48 2.83
CA ALA A 288 1.19 -0.05 1.44
C ALA A 288 1.17 1.47 1.30
N SER A 289 1.66 1.95 0.17
CA SER A 289 1.76 3.37 -0.16
C SER A 289 1.42 3.60 -1.63
N ILE A 290 0.63 4.61 -1.90
CA ILE A 290 0.32 5.12 -3.23
C ILE A 290 1.00 6.48 -3.35
N ALA A 291 2.04 6.54 -4.19
CA ALA A 291 2.76 7.78 -4.46
C ALA A 291 2.27 8.37 -5.79
N SER A 292 1.65 9.54 -5.71
CA SER A 292 1.03 10.23 -6.85
C SER A 292 1.85 11.41 -7.40
N PHE A 293 3.14 11.49 -7.03
CA PHE A 293 4.05 12.55 -7.52
C PHE A 293 4.73 12.21 -8.85
N LEU A 294 4.40 11.08 -9.43
CA LEU A 294 4.90 10.67 -10.72
C LEU A 294 3.93 11.13 -11.79
N GLY A 295 4.01 12.38 -12.17
CA GLY A 295 3.42 12.84 -13.42
C GLY A 295 4.15 12.17 -14.57
N GLY A 296 3.44 11.45 -15.45
CA GLY A 296 4.05 10.77 -16.58
C GLY A 296 4.78 11.72 -17.52
N GLY A 297 6.09 11.50 -17.64
CA GLY A 297 6.90 12.02 -18.72
C GLY A 297 7.27 13.51 -18.66
N LYS A 298 8.09 13.91 -19.60
CA LYS A 298 8.65 15.26 -19.79
C LYS A 298 7.62 16.40 -19.88
N ASP A 299 6.33 16.09 -19.90
CA ASP A 299 5.25 17.00 -20.21
C ASP A 299 4.56 17.63 -19.00
N LEU A 300 5.27 17.78 -17.88
CA LEU A 300 4.89 18.79 -16.88
C LEU A 300 4.89 20.21 -17.49
N GLU A 301 5.57 20.39 -18.64
CA GLU A 301 5.61 21.65 -19.38
C GLU A 301 4.61 21.73 -20.54
N ALA A 302 4.11 20.59 -21.04
CA ALA A 302 3.17 20.53 -22.15
C ALA A 302 1.72 20.50 -21.64
N LYS A 303 1.26 21.58 -21.03
CA LYS A 303 -0.18 21.92 -21.01
C LYS A 303 -0.58 22.42 -22.40
N ASP A 304 -0.43 21.57 -23.42
CA ASP A 304 -1.15 21.79 -24.67
C ASP A 304 -2.61 21.44 -24.42
N GLU A 305 -3.49 22.40 -24.75
CA GLU A 305 -4.94 22.28 -24.65
C GLU A 305 -5.42 21.01 -25.38
N GLY A 306 -5.61 19.94 -24.65
CA GLY A 306 -6.12 18.66 -25.14
C GLY A 306 -5.35 17.41 -24.74
N ASN A 307 -4.12 17.50 -24.32
CA ASN A 307 -3.35 16.35 -23.82
C ASN A 307 -3.41 16.34 -22.29
N LYS A 308 -4.41 15.65 -21.71
CA LYS A 308 -4.40 15.28 -20.31
C LYS A 308 -3.19 14.36 -20.13
N GLY A 309 -2.15 14.85 -19.47
CA GLY A 309 -0.91 14.11 -19.25
C GLY A 309 -1.19 12.68 -18.79
N ASN A 310 -0.36 11.74 -19.24
CA ASN A 310 -0.50 10.35 -18.87
C ASN A 310 -0.26 10.21 -17.35
N ARG A 311 -1.33 9.94 -16.60
CA ARG A 311 -1.23 9.75 -15.15
C ARG A 311 -0.56 8.42 -14.82
N GLY A 312 0.44 8.47 -13.96
CA GLY A 312 1.09 7.29 -13.42
C GLY A 312 1.24 7.39 -11.91
N VAL A 313 1.07 6.30 -11.21
CA VAL A 313 1.32 6.18 -9.77
C VAL A 313 2.11 4.94 -9.45
N MET A 314 2.87 5.01 -8.35
CA MET A 314 3.51 3.85 -7.75
C MET A 314 2.67 3.36 -6.56
N LEU A 315 2.16 2.14 -6.66
CA LEU A 315 1.67 1.39 -5.50
C LEU A 315 2.80 0.51 -4.99
N SER A 316 3.31 0.81 -3.80
CA SER A 316 4.33 0.03 -3.10
C SER A 316 3.70 -0.77 -1.99
N VAL A 317 3.94 -2.08 -1.93
CA VAL A 317 3.37 -2.99 -0.93
C VAL A 317 4.50 -3.75 -0.26
N LEU A 318 4.66 -3.58 1.05
CA LEU A 318 5.77 -4.10 1.85
C LEU A 318 5.33 -5.32 2.66
N TYR A 319 6.03 -6.43 2.57
CA TYR A 319 5.78 -7.62 3.37
C TYR A 319 7.03 -7.99 4.17
N PRO A 320 6.89 -8.32 5.49
CA PRO A 320 8.02 -8.83 6.27
C PRO A 320 8.64 -10.07 5.63
N GLY A 321 9.96 -10.11 5.61
CA GLY A 321 10.71 -11.30 5.22
C GLY A 321 10.80 -12.35 6.34
N ASP A 322 11.56 -13.42 6.10
CA ASP A 322 11.82 -14.43 7.12
C ASP A 322 12.70 -13.89 8.25
N ASP A 323 13.70 -13.09 7.89
CA ASP A 323 14.53 -12.39 8.89
C ASP A 323 13.84 -11.09 9.34
N VAL A 324 13.96 -10.79 10.65
CA VAL A 324 13.42 -9.54 11.24
C VAL A 324 14.00 -8.27 10.60
N ASN A 325 15.21 -8.36 10.06
CA ASN A 325 15.90 -7.25 9.41
C ASN A 325 15.61 -7.14 7.90
N GLU A 326 14.64 -7.89 7.41
CA GLU A 326 14.33 -7.92 5.99
C GLU A 326 12.83 -7.73 5.72
N HIS A 327 12.53 -7.05 4.64
CA HIS A 327 11.21 -7.05 4.01
C HIS A 327 11.36 -7.06 2.49
N PHE A 328 10.27 -7.37 1.82
CA PHE A 328 10.17 -7.28 0.37
C PHE A 328 9.09 -6.26 0.00
N THR A 329 9.44 -5.29 -0.83
CA THR A 329 8.48 -4.35 -1.41
C THR A 329 8.20 -4.72 -2.84
N THR A 330 6.94 -5.02 -3.13
CA THR A 330 6.48 -5.09 -4.53
C THR A 330 6.01 -3.71 -4.95
N GLN A 331 6.64 -3.17 -5.99
CA GLN A 331 6.28 -1.91 -6.63
C GLN A 331 5.49 -2.20 -7.90
N TYR A 332 4.27 -1.65 -7.96
CA TYR A 332 3.39 -1.70 -9.12
C TYR A 332 3.31 -0.30 -9.73
N TYR A 333 3.80 -0.15 -10.95
CA TYR A 333 3.64 1.10 -11.69
C TYR A 333 2.35 1.03 -12.51
N LEU A 334 1.35 1.76 -12.03
CA LEU A 334 0.03 1.86 -12.65
C LEU A 334 -0.03 3.08 -13.53
N MET A 335 -0.60 2.95 -14.72
CA MET A 335 -0.81 4.05 -15.67
C MET A 335 -2.25 4.06 -16.18
N GLU A 336 -2.84 5.25 -16.24
CA GLU A 336 -4.19 5.43 -16.81
C GLU A 336 -4.20 5.10 -18.31
N ASN A 337 -3.24 5.65 -19.04
CA ASN A 337 -3.06 5.43 -20.47
C ASN A 337 -1.60 5.07 -20.74
N PRO A 338 -1.20 3.79 -20.66
CA PRO A 338 0.18 3.41 -20.90
C PRO A 338 0.58 3.76 -22.34
N PRO A 339 1.83 4.25 -22.57
CA PRO A 339 2.31 4.58 -23.89
C PRO A 339 2.39 3.34 -24.77
N THR A 340 2.12 3.52 -26.06
CA THR A 340 2.18 2.46 -27.07
C THR A 340 3.35 2.60 -28.04
N ASP A 341 4.00 3.78 -28.08
CA ASP A 341 5.18 4.05 -28.88
C ASP A 341 6.47 3.75 -28.10
N GLU A 342 7.54 3.49 -28.85
CA GLU A 342 8.83 3.07 -28.25
C GLU A 342 9.44 4.15 -27.32
N GLU A 343 9.31 5.42 -27.67
CA GLU A 343 9.88 6.51 -26.89
C GLU A 343 9.13 6.68 -25.56
N GLY A 344 7.82 6.66 -25.57
CA GLY A 344 6.98 6.73 -24.36
C GLY A 344 7.20 5.53 -23.44
N ILE A 345 7.32 4.31 -24.00
CA ILE A 345 7.64 3.11 -23.23
C ILE A 345 9.02 3.24 -22.57
N ALA A 346 10.04 3.69 -23.31
CA ALA A 346 11.39 3.86 -22.79
C ALA A 346 11.44 4.91 -21.67
N ASN A 347 10.78 6.05 -21.86
CA ASN A 347 10.69 7.12 -20.85
C ASN A 347 9.98 6.62 -19.58
N SER A 348 8.88 5.89 -19.71
CA SER A 348 8.14 5.34 -18.55
C SER A 348 8.97 4.29 -17.80
N ARG A 349 9.75 3.45 -18.51
CA ARG A 349 10.69 2.52 -17.88
C ARG A 349 11.81 3.27 -17.13
N GLN A 350 12.39 4.28 -17.72
CA GLN A 350 13.41 5.11 -17.06
C GLN A 350 12.89 5.73 -15.76
N GLN A 351 11.64 6.20 -15.74
CA GLN A 351 11.02 6.71 -14.51
C GLN A 351 10.85 5.60 -13.47
N PHE A 352 10.39 4.44 -13.89
CA PHE A 352 10.26 3.29 -13.00
C PHE A 352 11.61 2.91 -12.39
N ASP A 353 12.68 2.84 -13.21
CA ASP A 353 14.03 2.50 -12.76
C ASP A 353 14.61 3.56 -11.81
N LEU A 354 14.38 4.85 -12.09
CA LEU A 354 14.78 5.93 -11.19
C LEU A 354 14.19 5.78 -9.78
N LEU A 355 12.95 5.34 -9.68
CA LEU A 355 12.31 5.11 -8.38
C LEU A 355 12.90 3.93 -7.61
N GLU A 356 13.40 2.90 -8.30
CA GLU A 356 14.16 1.85 -7.65
C GLU A 356 15.47 2.38 -7.05
N GLU A 357 16.16 3.21 -7.81
CA GLU A 357 17.40 3.83 -7.33
C GLU A 357 17.16 4.66 -6.08
N ILE A 358 16.11 5.48 -6.10
CA ILE A 358 15.74 6.33 -4.96
C ILE A 358 15.39 5.46 -3.75
N VAL A 359 14.36 4.63 -3.86
CA VAL A 359 13.85 3.84 -2.72
C VAL A 359 14.88 2.79 -2.28
N GLY A 360 15.47 2.05 -3.20
CA GLY A 360 16.39 0.95 -2.87
C GLY A 360 17.76 1.44 -2.40
N LYS A 361 18.35 2.41 -3.11
CA LYS A 361 19.73 2.85 -2.83
C LYS A 361 19.82 3.96 -1.79
N GLU A 362 18.79 4.81 -1.68
CA GLU A 362 18.79 5.89 -0.69
C GLU A 362 18.01 5.44 0.55
N ASP A 363 16.67 5.27 0.50
CA ASP A 363 15.82 4.96 1.66
C ASP A 363 16.17 3.64 2.32
N TYR A 364 16.10 2.54 1.56
CA TYR A 364 16.29 1.22 2.15
C TYR A 364 17.72 0.96 2.57
N ASN A 365 18.69 1.51 1.87
CA ASN A 365 20.09 1.44 2.30
C ASN A 365 20.29 2.22 3.61
N MET A 366 19.69 3.40 3.75
CA MET A 366 19.71 4.15 5.01
C MET A 366 19.04 3.36 6.13
N GLY A 367 17.86 2.80 5.89
CA GLY A 367 17.15 1.97 6.86
C GLY A 367 17.94 0.73 7.30
N LYS A 368 18.62 0.03 6.36
CA LYS A 368 19.51 -1.10 6.69
C LYS A 368 20.65 -0.68 7.62
N ASN A 369 21.29 0.47 7.34
CA ASN A 369 22.38 1.00 8.17
C ASN A 369 21.87 1.49 9.53
N GLN A 370 20.67 2.09 9.58
CA GLN A 370 20.00 2.50 10.82
C GLN A 370 19.78 1.30 11.73
N VAL A 371 19.08 0.25 11.25
CA VAL A 371 18.83 -0.96 12.03
C VAL A 371 20.12 -1.60 12.52
N LYS A 372 21.14 -1.69 11.66
CA LYS A 372 22.47 -2.19 12.03
C LYS A 372 23.10 -1.39 13.17
N SER A 373 23.01 -0.06 13.12
CA SER A 373 23.51 0.82 14.17
C SER A 373 22.78 0.62 15.51
N LEU A 374 21.46 0.50 15.45
CA LEU A 374 20.63 0.26 16.63
C LEU A 374 20.92 -1.09 17.29
N MET A 375 21.06 -2.15 16.50
CA MET A 375 21.48 -3.48 16.98
C MET A 375 22.86 -3.46 17.66
N GLY A 376 23.71 -2.54 17.27
CA GLY A 376 25.02 -2.30 17.92
C GLY A 376 24.94 -1.58 19.26
N GLY A 377 23.73 -1.25 19.75
CA GLY A 377 23.53 -0.54 21.02
C GLY A 377 23.78 0.96 20.95
N GLY A 378 23.68 1.56 19.74
CA GLY A 378 23.93 2.98 19.55
C GLY A 378 22.86 3.90 20.14
N LEU A 379 21.63 3.38 20.33
CA LEU A 379 20.50 4.14 20.85
C LEU A 379 19.43 3.19 21.42
N ASP A 380 18.96 3.48 22.61
CA ASP A 380 17.92 2.64 23.28
C ASP A 380 16.50 3.04 22.87
N GLU A 381 16.25 4.32 22.63
CA GLU A 381 14.94 4.85 22.28
C GLU A 381 14.99 5.66 20.98
N LEU A 382 14.06 5.41 20.06
CA LEU A 382 13.79 6.26 18.90
C LEU A 382 12.96 7.47 19.35
N THR A 383 13.18 8.61 18.70
CA THR A 383 12.41 9.84 18.95
C THR A 383 11.82 10.35 17.64
N PHE A 384 10.48 10.46 17.60
CA PHE A 384 9.77 11.12 16.53
C PHE A 384 9.38 12.54 16.97
N GLY A 385 9.77 13.52 16.14
CA GLY A 385 9.53 14.92 16.39
C GLY A 385 8.07 15.33 16.16
N LEU A 386 7.77 16.58 16.47
CA LEU A 386 6.42 17.15 16.25
C LEU A 386 6.03 17.20 14.77
N ASN A 387 6.99 17.22 13.87
CA ASN A 387 6.81 17.22 12.42
C ASN A 387 6.68 15.82 11.81
N GLU A 388 6.86 14.76 12.61
CA GLU A 388 6.76 13.36 12.19
C GLU A 388 5.45 12.72 12.70
N LYS A 389 4.36 13.45 12.60
CA LYS A 389 3.04 13.05 13.09
C LYS A 389 2.53 11.77 12.43
N GLY A 390 2.86 11.55 11.16
CA GLY A 390 2.49 10.35 10.43
C GLY A 390 3.10 9.09 11.04
N ASN A 391 4.40 9.13 11.37
CA ASN A 391 5.09 8.02 12.04
C ASN A 391 4.53 7.79 13.44
N GLN A 392 4.29 8.87 14.20
CA GLN A 392 3.69 8.76 15.54
C GLN A 392 2.33 8.06 15.50
N ASN A 393 1.46 8.44 14.56
CA ASN A 393 0.15 7.81 14.39
C ASN A 393 0.28 6.34 13.99
N PHE A 394 1.16 6.04 13.04
CA PHE A 394 1.39 4.67 12.58
C PHE A 394 1.77 3.73 13.73
N TYR A 395 2.75 4.11 14.56
CA TYR A 395 3.18 3.25 15.68
C TYR A 395 2.12 3.09 16.76
N LYS A 396 1.33 4.12 17.05
CA LYS A 396 0.17 3.99 17.94
C LYS A 396 -0.85 2.99 17.43
N TRP A 397 -1.14 3.00 16.12
CA TRP A 397 -2.03 2.02 15.51
C TRP A 397 -1.45 0.61 15.51
N VAL A 398 -0.16 0.46 15.21
CA VAL A 398 0.53 -0.85 15.30
C VAL A 398 0.40 -1.43 16.70
N ASP A 399 0.71 -0.65 17.73
CA ASP A 399 0.66 -1.11 19.12
C ASP A 399 -0.76 -1.49 19.56
N GLU A 400 -1.76 -0.72 19.16
CA GLU A 400 -3.17 -1.02 19.47
C GLU A 400 -3.67 -2.28 18.76
N VAL A 401 -3.27 -2.52 17.51
CA VAL A 401 -3.61 -3.75 16.80
C VAL A 401 -2.95 -4.97 17.46
N LEU A 402 -1.69 -4.85 17.88
CA LEU A 402 -0.99 -5.92 18.60
C LEU A 402 -1.62 -6.21 19.97
N ASN A 403 -2.09 -5.18 20.67
CA ASN A 403 -2.66 -5.32 22.01
C ASN A 403 -4.13 -5.77 22.00
N ALA A 404 -4.82 -5.73 20.86
CA ALA A 404 -6.23 -6.12 20.75
C ALA A 404 -6.41 -7.64 20.93
N LYS A 405 -7.21 -8.04 21.91
CA LYS A 405 -7.39 -9.44 22.34
C LYS A 405 -8.14 -10.30 21.33
N ASN A 406 -9.01 -9.70 20.54
CA ASN A 406 -9.86 -10.39 19.55
C ASN A 406 -10.38 -9.41 18.49
N ASP A 407 -11.03 -9.96 17.44
CA ASP A 407 -11.51 -9.17 16.32
C ASP A 407 -12.66 -8.23 16.69
N LYS A 408 -13.45 -8.54 17.73
CA LYS A 408 -14.52 -7.64 18.23
C LYS A 408 -13.94 -6.38 18.85
N GLU A 409 -12.82 -6.51 19.57
CA GLU A 409 -12.09 -5.37 20.13
C GLU A 409 -11.46 -4.52 19.01
N LEU A 410 -10.85 -5.16 18.01
CA LEU A 410 -10.35 -4.47 16.80
C LEU A 410 -11.45 -3.70 16.07
N ASN A 411 -12.59 -4.34 15.80
CA ASN A 411 -13.70 -3.71 15.12
C ASN A 411 -14.22 -2.48 15.88
N LYS A 412 -14.30 -2.58 17.21
CA LYS A 412 -14.68 -1.45 18.06
C LYS A 412 -13.65 -0.31 17.96
N PHE A 413 -12.38 -0.66 18.01
CA PHE A 413 -11.28 0.28 17.92
C PHE A 413 -11.27 0.99 16.56
N PHE A 414 -11.41 0.26 15.44
CA PHE A 414 -11.51 0.85 14.12
C PHE A 414 -12.73 1.77 13.99
N LYS A 415 -13.92 1.36 14.49
CA LYS A 415 -15.13 2.19 14.49
C LYS A 415 -14.96 3.50 15.28
N SER A 416 -14.17 3.49 16.33
CA SER A 416 -13.90 4.68 17.12
C SER A 416 -12.86 5.62 16.49
N LEU A 417 -12.25 5.24 15.37
CA LEU A 417 -11.12 5.93 14.74
C LEU A 417 -9.94 6.13 15.72
N GLY A 418 -9.79 5.23 16.69
CA GLY A 418 -8.77 5.35 17.74
C GLY A 418 -9.04 6.39 18.82
N LYS A 419 -10.19 7.09 18.78
CA LYS A 419 -10.54 8.13 19.80
C LYS A 419 -10.52 7.62 21.22
N GLU A 420 -11.00 6.39 21.43
CA GLU A 420 -11.03 5.76 22.78
C GLU A 420 -9.63 5.56 23.36
N LYS A 421 -8.61 5.51 22.53
CA LYS A 421 -7.20 5.29 22.90
C LYS A 421 -6.37 6.57 22.80
N GLY A 422 -7.00 7.69 22.54
CA GLY A 422 -6.31 8.98 22.46
C GLY A 422 -5.38 9.13 21.26
N ILE A 423 -5.63 8.38 20.17
CA ILE A 423 -4.90 8.60 18.92
C ILE A 423 -5.42 9.90 18.31
N PRO A 424 -4.53 10.89 18.04
CA PRO A 424 -4.95 12.14 17.45
C PRO A 424 -5.56 11.91 16.06
N LEU A 425 -6.72 12.53 15.82
CA LEU A 425 -7.29 12.61 14.49
C LEU A 425 -6.70 13.80 13.76
N ASP A 426 -6.19 13.58 12.58
CA ASP A 426 -5.70 14.65 11.72
C ASP A 426 -6.85 15.18 10.87
N ASN A 427 -7.33 16.37 11.19
CA ASN A 427 -8.11 17.29 10.33
C ASN A 427 -9.32 16.74 9.53
N ASN A 428 -9.83 15.54 9.86
CA ASN A 428 -10.95 14.92 9.13
C ASN A 428 -12.32 15.26 9.73
N THR A 429 -12.37 16.08 10.76
CA THR A 429 -13.62 16.48 11.45
C THR A 429 -14.04 17.88 11.11
#